data_4dc00354ef78cf669400b755a5d399e7
#
_entry.id   4dc00354ef78cf669400b755a5d399e7
#
_cell.length_a   1.000
_cell.length_b   1.000
_cell.length_c   1.000
_cell.angle_alpha   90.00
_cell.angle_beta   90.00
_cell.angle_gamma   90.00
#
_symmetry.space_group_name_H-M   'P 1'
#
loop_
_entity.id
_entity.type
_entity.pdbx_description
1 polymer ?
#
loop_
_entity_poly.entity_id
_entity_poly.type
_entity_poly.pdbx_seq_one_letter_code
_entity_poly.pdbx_strand_id
1 'polypeptide(L)'
;RILDKCPVPVIVKETGCGMAARQVKQLLKAGFTCFDVGGAGGTNFPAIEAERYGGTELLNGWGLNTAQSLLEAGGVCGSEGYIAACGGIRSGLDAAKALALGADIAGMAGNVLEAAVNKGEDAAAEIILQAEEELRMLMLLTGSSDIKSLRAKPLYFTGSLLDFMQCRGWEPAEVARSRR
;
A
#
# COMPACT_ATOMS: atom_id res chain seq x y z
N ARG A 1 17.81 10.38 -18.91
CA ARG A 1 17.07 9.67 -17.85
C ARG A 1 15.60 10.08 -17.92
N ILE A 2 14.68 9.29 -17.35
CA ILE A 2 13.24 9.62 -17.32
C ILE A 2 13.03 10.92 -16.52
N LEU A 3 13.65 11.00 -15.33
CA LEU A 3 13.55 12.17 -14.45
C LEU A 3 14.01 13.47 -15.09
N ASP A 4 15.02 13.42 -15.95
CA ASP A 4 15.56 14.61 -16.64
C ASP A 4 14.64 15.12 -17.76
N LYS A 5 13.71 14.29 -18.21
CA LYS A 5 12.81 14.58 -19.33
C LYS A 5 11.36 14.78 -18.93
N CYS A 6 10.99 14.38 -17.70
CA CYS A 6 9.63 14.48 -17.22
C CYS A 6 9.46 15.80 -16.44
N PRO A 7 8.58 16.72 -16.87
CA PRO A 7 8.38 18.01 -16.21
C PRO A 7 7.49 17.94 -14.96
N VAL A 8 7.02 16.74 -14.62
CA VAL A 8 6.14 16.49 -13.46
C VAL A 8 6.73 15.40 -12.56
N PRO A 9 6.33 15.31 -11.29
CA PRO A 9 6.76 14.24 -10.40
C PRO A 9 6.46 12.86 -10.98
N VAL A 10 7.41 11.93 -10.82
CA VAL A 10 7.29 10.55 -11.31
C VAL A 10 7.08 9.61 -10.14
N ILE A 11 5.98 8.86 -10.16
CA ILE A 11 5.69 7.81 -9.19
C ILE A 11 6.16 6.48 -9.79
N VAL A 12 7.07 5.80 -9.12
CA VAL A 12 7.44 4.43 -9.46
C VAL A 12 6.43 3.49 -8.85
N LYS A 13 5.74 2.71 -9.70
CA LYS A 13 4.67 1.82 -9.30
C LYS A 13 5.05 0.36 -9.50
N GLU A 14 4.84 -0.45 -8.45
CA GLU A 14 4.77 -1.89 -8.56
C GLU A 14 3.34 -2.31 -8.97
N THR A 15 3.19 -3.49 -9.56
CA THR A 15 1.95 -3.87 -10.23
C THR A 15 1.22 -5.07 -9.59
N GLY A 16 1.61 -5.51 -8.41
CA GLY A 16 0.88 -6.56 -7.68
C GLY A 16 1.74 -7.50 -6.84
N CYS A 17 3.06 -7.30 -6.79
CA CYS A 17 3.98 -8.11 -5.99
C CYS A 17 4.67 -7.36 -4.85
N GLY A 18 4.40 -6.07 -4.70
CA GLY A 18 4.98 -5.24 -3.65
C GLY A 18 6.44 -4.88 -3.85
N MET A 19 6.90 -3.88 -3.13
CA MET A 19 8.30 -3.40 -3.15
C MET A 19 9.01 -3.79 -1.86
N ALA A 20 10.18 -4.42 -1.98
CA ALA A 20 11.06 -4.64 -0.82
C ALA A 20 12.01 -3.45 -0.62
N ALA A 21 12.53 -3.30 0.59
CA ALA A 21 13.46 -2.22 0.98
C ALA A 21 14.66 -2.09 0.03
N ARG A 22 15.18 -3.22 -0.49
CA ARG A 22 16.31 -3.21 -1.43
C ARG A 22 15.97 -2.48 -2.73
N GLN A 23 14.78 -2.75 -3.29
CA GLN A 23 14.33 -2.12 -4.53
C GLN A 23 14.09 -0.63 -4.32
N VAL A 24 13.42 -0.26 -3.24
CA VAL A 24 13.18 1.15 -2.89
C VAL A 24 14.51 1.90 -2.69
N LYS A 25 15.50 1.31 -2.00
CA LYS A 25 16.84 1.89 -1.86
C LYS A 25 17.54 2.13 -3.21
N GLN A 26 17.38 1.20 -4.16
CA GLN A 26 17.96 1.36 -5.51
C GLN A 26 17.30 2.50 -6.28
N LEU A 27 15.97 2.62 -6.16
CA LEU A 27 15.19 3.69 -6.79
C LEU A 27 15.48 5.06 -6.18
N LEU A 28 15.63 5.14 -4.85
CA LEU A 28 16.07 6.37 -4.17
C LEU A 28 17.44 6.83 -4.66
N LYS A 29 18.41 5.91 -4.79
CA LYS A 29 19.74 6.20 -5.36
C LYS A 29 19.67 6.67 -6.81
N ALA A 30 18.66 6.25 -7.57
CA ALA A 30 18.42 6.71 -8.93
C ALA A 30 17.70 8.07 -9.00
N GLY A 31 17.30 8.64 -7.85
CA GLY A 31 16.68 9.96 -7.72
C GLY A 31 15.15 9.94 -7.66
N PHE A 32 14.52 8.78 -7.61
CA PHE A 32 13.07 8.70 -7.41
C PHE A 32 12.72 8.88 -5.93
N THR A 33 11.66 9.64 -5.66
CA THR A 33 11.18 9.93 -4.30
C THR A 33 9.72 9.54 -4.06
N CYS A 34 8.99 9.18 -5.10
CA CYS A 34 7.58 8.81 -5.02
C CYS A 34 7.38 7.35 -5.44
N PHE A 35 6.74 6.57 -4.59
CA PHE A 35 6.56 5.13 -4.77
C PHE A 35 5.11 4.74 -4.55
N ASP A 36 4.56 3.88 -5.43
CA ASP A 36 3.33 3.13 -5.17
C ASP A 36 3.73 1.67 -4.95
N VAL A 37 3.53 1.19 -3.74
CA VAL A 37 4.03 -0.15 -3.36
C VAL A 37 3.36 -1.30 -4.10
N GLY A 38 2.17 -1.11 -4.67
CA GLY A 38 1.48 -2.10 -5.50
C GLY A 38 1.48 -3.51 -4.92
N GLY A 39 1.17 -3.64 -3.62
CA GLY A 39 1.34 -4.89 -2.88
C GLY A 39 0.42 -6.02 -3.33
N ALA A 40 0.80 -7.25 -3.04
CA ALA A 40 -0.04 -8.42 -3.24
C ALA A 40 -1.34 -8.31 -2.41
N GLY A 41 -2.46 -8.69 -3.01
CA GLY A 41 -3.81 -8.56 -2.43
C GLY A 41 -4.82 -7.91 -3.37
N GLY A 42 -4.36 -7.28 -4.46
CA GLY A 42 -5.16 -6.83 -5.58
C GLY A 42 -4.97 -7.74 -6.80
N THR A 43 -4.57 -7.18 -7.94
CA THR A 43 -4.29 -7.92 -9.17
C THR A 43 -3.07 -8.82 -8.98
N ASN A 44 -3.23 -10.11 -9.28
CA ASN A 44 -2.14 -11.08 -9.24
C ASN A 44 -1.62 -11.32 -10.67
N PHE A 45 -0.67 -10.51 -11.11
CA PHE A 45 -0.09 -10.67 -12.46
C PHE A 45 0.60 -12.02 -12.68
N PRO A 46 1.35 -12.60 -11.73
CA PRO A 46 1.89 -13.95 -11.88
C PRO A 46 0.83 -14.99 -12.15
N ALA A 47 -0.32 -14.95 -11.48
CA ALA A 47 -1.43 -15.86 -11.74
C ALA A 47 -2.06 -15.64 -13.13
N ILE A 48 -2.26 -14.38 -13.53
CA ILE A 48 -2.79 -14.03 -14.86
C ILE A 48 -1.86 -14.52 -15.96
N GLU A 49 -0.55 -14.35 -15.81
CA GLU A 49 0.41 -14.86 -16.78
C GLU A 49 0.48 -16.39 -16.79
N ALA A 50 0.34 -17.03 -15.64
CA ALA A 50 0.26 -18.47 -15.55
C ALA A 50 -0.97 -19.02 -16.32
N GLU A 51 -2.14 -18.39 -16.18
CA GLU A 51 -3.33 -18.76 -16.94
C GLU A 51 -3.16 -18.58 -18.46
N ARG A 52 -2.51 -17.47 -18.89
CA ARG A 52 -2.28 -17.18 -20.32
C ARG A 52 -1.38 -18.19 -21.01
N TYR A 53 -0.37 -18.70 -20.32
CA TYR A 53 0.67 -19.53 -20.91
C TYR A 53 0.62 -20.99 -20.45
N GLY A 54 -0.46 -21.42 -19.80
CA GLY A 54 -0.58 -22.78 -19.29
C GLY A 54 0.42 -23.10 -18.18
N GLY A 55 0.82 -22.06 -17.45
CA GLY A 55 1.79 -22.16 -16.35
C GLY A 55 1.21 -22.83 -15.11
N THR A 56 2.07 -23.01 -14.13
CA THR A 56 1.71 -23.62 -12.86
C THR A 56 1.24 -22.57 -11.85
N GLU A 57 0.43 -22.98 -10.88
CA GLU A 57 0.06 -22.16 -9.72
C GLU A 57 1.25 -21.82 -8.79
N LEU A 58 2.46 -22.17 -9.22
CA LEU A 58 3.70 -22.02 -8.45
C LEU A 58 3.94 -20.61 -7.92
N LEU A 59 3.50 -19.60 -8.67
CA LEU A 59 3.66 -18.19 -8.29
C LEU A 59 2.43 -17.60 -7.61
N ASN A 60 1.40 -18.42 -7.32
CA ASN A 60 0.29 -17.96 -6.51
C ASN A 60 0.79 -17.61 -5.11
N GLY A 61 0.51 -16.38 -4.66
CA GLY A 61 1.01 -15.86 -3.40
C GLY A 61 2.45 -15.34 -3.42
N TRP A 62 3.09 -15.25 -4.60
CA TRP A 62 4.38 -14.59 -4.73
C TRP A 62 4.28 -13.09 -4.45
N GLY A 63 5.27 -12.57 -3.73
CA GLY A 63 5.41 -11.14 -3.46
C GLY A 63 5.13 -10.75 -2.01
N LEU A 64 5.27 -9.46 -1.73
CA LEU A 64 4.94 -8.84 -0.46
C LEU A 64 3.52 -8.27 -0.53
N ASN A 65 2.72 -8.48 0.50
CA ASN A 65 1.45 -7.77 0.59
C ASN A 65 1.66 -6.28 0.88
N THR A 66 0.61 -5.49 0.74
CA THR A 66 0.68 -4.03 0.88
C THR A 66 1.21 -3.61 2.25
N ALA A 67 0.81 -4.26 3.34
CA ALA A 67 1.29 -3.93 4.67
C ALA A 67 2.79 -4.23 4.85
N GLN A 68 3.25 -5.37 4.35
CA GLN A 68 4.67 -5.74 4.35
C GLN A 68 5.50 -4.76 3.53
N SER A 69 5.02 -4.41 2.32
CA SER A 69 5.68 -3.44 1.44
C SER A 69 5.74 -2.04 2.05
N LEU A 70 4.69 -1.61 2.76
CA LEU A 70 4.70 -0.33 3.47
C LEU A 70 5.78 -0.28 4.54
N LEU A 71 5.92 -1.34 5.34
CA LEU A 71 6.98 -1.43 6.36
C LEU A 71 8.37 -1.45 5.71
N GLU A 72 8.56 -2.21 4.64
CA GLU A 72 9.82 -2.27 3.88
C GLU A 72 10.20 -0.89 3.28
N ALA A 73 9.24 -0.24 2.63
CA ALA A 73 9.45 1.07 2.01
C ALA A 73 9.63 2.17 3.05
N GLY A 74 8.77 2.21 4.08
CA GLY A 74 8.83 3.19 5.16
C GLY A 74 10.14 3.17 5.92
N GLY A 75 10.69 1.98 6.16
CA GLY A 75 11.98 1.80 6.83
C GLY A 75 13.19 2.36 6.06
N VAL A 76 13.03 2.71 4.77
CA VAL A 76 14.13 3.20 3.93
C VAL A 76 13.87 4.55 3.28
N CYS A 77 12.61 4.94 3.08
CA CYS A 77 12.25 6.24 2.50
C CYS A 77 12.51 7.40 3.46
N GLY A 78 12.47 7.15 4.77
CA GLY A 78 12.55 8.24 5.75
C GLY A 78 11.45 9.29 5.53
N SER A 79 11.73 10.53 5.82
CA SER A 79 10.80 11.67 5.64
C SER A 79 10.79 12.26 4.22
N GLU A 80 11.71 11.86 3.35
CA GLU A 80 11.90 12.47 2.03
C GLU A 80 11.13 11.75 0.91
N GLY A 81 10.75 10.47 1.12
CA GLY A 81 10.00 9.72 0.13
C GLY A 81 8.49 9.83 0.32
N TYR A 82 7.72 9.73 -0.74
CA TYR A 82 6.26 9.67 -0.76
C TYR A 82 5.80 8.26 -1.05
N ILE A 83 4.91 7.70 -0.24
CA ILE A 83 4.48 6.30 -0.37
C ILE A 83 2.97 6.24 -0.55
N ALA A 84 2.55 5.73 -1.72
CA ALA A 84 1.19 5.33 -1.99
C ALA A 84 0.99 3.85 -1.65
N ALA A 85 -0.09 3.53 -0.95
CA ALA A 85 -0.52 2.19 -0.66
C ALA A 85 -1.59 1.75 -1.64
N CYS A 86 -1.24 0.90 -2.61
CA CYS A 86 -2.19 0.21 -3.47
C CYS A 86 -1.99 -1.30 -3.37
N GLY A 87 -3.04 -2.05 -3.71
CA GLY A 87 -3.06 -3.51 -3.65
C GLY A 87 -3.91 -4.04 -2.49
N GLY A 88 -5.12 -4.49 -2.81
CA GLY A 88 -6.04 -5.06 -1.84
C GLY A 88 -6.75 -4.08 -0.91
N ILE A 89 -6.60 -2.78 -1.10
CA ILE A 89 -7.38 -1.75 -0.39
C ILE A 89 -8.82 -1.76 -0.96
N ARG A 90 -9.81 -2.06 -0.13
CA ARG A 90 -11.21 -2.22 -0.54
C ARG A 90 -12.20 -1.40 0.28
N SER A 91 -11.75 -0.82 1.40
CA SER A 91 -12.60 -0.11 2.36
C SER A 91 -11.86 1.05 3.01
N GLY A 92 -12.58 1.92 3.70
CA GLY A 92 -11.99 2.97 4.54
C GLY A 92 -11.16 2.39 5.69
N LEU A 93 -11.50 1.19 6.18
CA LEU A 93 -10.71 0.50 7.20
C LEU A 93 -9.34 0.08 6.67
N ASP A 94 -9.28 -0.46 5.44
CA ASP A 94 -7.99 -0.81 4.83
C ASP A 94 -7.15 0.44 4.57
N ALA A 95 -7.79 1.52 4.08
CA ALA A 95 -7.14 2.81 3.90
C ALA A 95 -6.59 3.36 5.22
N ALA A 96 -7.39 3.34 6.30
CA ALA A 96 -6.96 3.79 7.62
C ALA A 96 -5.74 2.99 8.13
N LYS A 97 -5.74 1.66 7.97
CA LYS A 97 -4.60 0.80 8.34
C LYS A 97 -3.35 1.14 7.54
N ALA A 98 -3.49 1.33 6.22
CA ALA A 98 -2.38 1.69 5.35
C ALA A 98 -1.77 3.06 5.73
N LEU A 99 -2.63 4.07 5.95
CA LEU A 99 -2.22 5.40 6.40
C LEU A 99 -1.55 5.34 7.78
N ALA A 100 -2.12 4.57 8.72
CA ALA A 100 -1.52 4.36 10.04
C ALA A 100 -0.18 3.61 9.97
N LEU A 101 0.06 2.76 8.97
CA LEU A 101 1.35 2.11 8.70
C LEU A 101 2.38 3.04 8.05
N GLY A 102 2.01 4.28 7.69
CA GLY A 102 2.94 5.27 7.16
C GLY A 102 2.77 5.58 5.67
N ALA A 103 1.73 5.08 5.01
CA ALA A 103 1.40 5.53 3.67
C ALA A 103 0.96 7.01 3.67
N ASP A 104 1.32 7.75 2.64
CA ASP A 104 0.88 9.15 2.46
C ASP A 104 -0.50 9.21 1.82
N ILE A 105 -0.79 8.27 0.94
CA ILE A 105 -2.11 8.08 0.33
C ILE A 105 -2.44 6.59 0.22
N ALA A 106 -3.74 6.28 0.15
CA ALA A 106 -4.24 4.93 -0.13
C ALA A 106 -5.03 4.94 -1.43
N GLY A 107 -4.81 3.93 -2.28
CA GLY A 107 -5.46 3.80 -3.58
C GLY A 107 -6.30 2.53 -3.68
N MET A 108 -7.50 2.66 -4.23
CA MET A 108 -8.44 1.58 -4.50
C MET A 108 -8.57 1.39 -6.01
N ALA A 109 -8.67 0.14 -6.47
CA ALA A 109 -8.83 -0.15 -7.89
C ALA A 109 -9.89 -1.23 -8.15
N GLY A 110 -9.71 -2.45 -7.68
CA GLY A 110 -10.48 -3.61 -8.09
C GLY A 110 -12.00 -3.45 -7.94
N ASN A 111 -12.47 -3.14 -6.74
CA ASN A 111 -13.89 -2.95 -6.46
C ASN A 111 -14.50 -1.71 -7.15
N VAL A 112 -13.71 -0.65 -7.32
CA VAL A 112 -14.14 0.55 -8.05
C VAL A 112 -14.30 0.23 -9.54
N LEU A 113 -13.33 -0.49 -10.13
CA LEU A 113 -13.41 -0.93 -11.52
C LEU A 113 -14.59 -1.89 -11.74
N GLU A 114 -14.77 -2.87 -10.85
CA GLU A 114 -15.88 -3.81 -10.91
C GLU A 114 -17.24 -3.09 -10.87
N ALA A 115 -17.40 -2.11 -9.99
CA ALA A 115 -18.61 -1.30 -9.92
C ALA A 115 -18.80 -0.46 -11.19
N ALA A 116 -17.75 0.19 -11.68
CA ALA A 116 -17.81 0.98 -12.90
C ALA A 116 -18.25 0.17 -14.12
N VAL A 117 -17.70 -1.04 -14.28
CA VAL A 117 -18.00 -1.92 -15.41
C VAL A 117 -19.40 -2.52 -15.32
N ASN A 118 -19.81 -2.97 -14.11
CA ASN A 118 -21.05 -3.73 -13.96
C ASN A 118 -22.27 -2.84 -13.64
N LYS A 119 -22.07 -1.65 -13.04
CA LYS A 119 -23.14 -0.81 -12.51
C LYS A 119 -23.04 0.66 -12.92
N GLY A 120 -21.96 1.06 -13.58
CA GLY A 120 -21.75 2.42 -14.06
C GLY A 120 -20.99 3.34 -13.10
N GLU A 121 -20.83 4.59 -13.50
CA GLU A 121 -19.98 5.58 -12.83
C GLU A 121 -20.49 5.95 -11.43
N ASP A 122 -21.81 6.07 -11.26
CA ASP A 122 -22.40 6.41 -9.96
C ASP A 122 -22.07 5.37 -8.89
N ALA A 123 -22.13 4.08 -9.24
CA ALA A 123 -21.78 3.00 -8.31
C ALA A 123 -20.27 3.00 -7.96
N ALA A 124 -19.42 3.37 -8.90
CA ALA A 124 -18.00 3.53 -8.64
C ALA A 124 -17.72 4.72 -7.70
N ALA A 125 -18.40 5.85 -7.92
CA ALA A 125 -18.32 7.02 -7.05
C ALA A 125 -18.82 6.70 -5.63
N GLU A 126 -19.91 5.96 -5.50
CA GLU A 126 -20.48 5.55 -4.21
C GLU A 126 -19.49 4.74 -3.37
N ILE A 127 -18.73 3.81 -3.97
CA ILE A 127 -17.69 3.04 -3.27
C ILE A 127 -16.60 3.97 -2.70
N ILE A 128 -16.18 4.98 -3.44
CA ILE A 128 -15.17 5.93 -2.99
C ILE A 128 -15.71 6.77 -1.83
N LEU A 129 -16.94 7.29 -1.97
CA LEU A 129 -17.60 8.06 -0.93
C LEU A 129 -17.79 7.25 0.35
N GLN A 130 -18.23 6.00 0.22
CA GLN A 130 -18.36 5.09 1.36
C GLN A 130 -17.01 4.87 2.07
N ALA A 131 -15.94 4.64 1.33
CA ALA A 131 -14.61 4.46 1.91
C ALA A 131 -14.12 5.73 2.63
N GLU A 132 -14.45 6.92 2.12
CA GLU A 132 -14.15 8.20 2.77
C GLU A 132 -14.95 8.35 4.08
N GLU A 133 -16.22 8.03 4.10
CA GLU A 133 -17.08 8.04 5.29
C GLU A 133 -16.57 7.06 6.37
N GLU A 134 -16.22 5.84 5.97
CA GLU A 134 -15.62 4.85 6.86
C GLU A 134 -14.30 5.37 7.47
N LEU A 135 -13.42 5.97 6.67
CA LEU A 135 -12.18 6.56 7.15
C LEU A 135 -12.45 7.69 8.16
N ARG A 136 -13.39 8.58 7.88
CA ARG A 136 -13.81 9.64 8.80
C ARG A 136 -14.33 9.08 10.12
N MET A 137 -15.16 8.04 10.06
CA MET A 137 -15.65 7.36 11.25
C MET A 137 -14.53 6.77 12.09
N LEU A 138 -13.56 6.11 11.45
CA LEU A 138 -12.40 5.53 12.13
C LEU A 138 -11.51 6.61 12.76
N MET A 139 -11.33 7.73 12.08
CA MET A 139 -10.61 8.88 12.63
C MET A 139 -11.32 9.44 13.87
N LEU A 140 -12.66 9.55 13.84
CA LEU A 140 -13.46 9.96 15.00
C LEU A 140 -13.30 8.98 16.16
N LEU A 141 -13.46 7.68 15.93
CA LEU A 141 -13.35 6.62 16.94
C LEU A 141 -11.95 6.56 17.59
N THR A 142 -10.91 6.91 16.83
CA THR A 142 -9.54 6.94 17.34
C THR A 142 -9.13 8.31 17.90
N GLY A 143 -10.02 9.31 17.88
CA GLY A 143 -9.72 10.67 18.28
C GLY A 143 -8.61 11.30 17.44
N SER A 144 -8.69 11.11 16.12
CA SER A 144 -7.71 11.64 15.14
C SER A 144 -8.34 12.76 14.34
N SER A 145 -7.80 13.97 14.43
CA SER A 145 -8.29 15.14 13.68
C SER A 145 -7.74 15.22 12.26
N ASP A 146 -6.64 14.52 11.98
CA ASP A 146 -5.94 14.50 10.70
C ASP A 146 -5.17 13.19 10.52
N ILE A 147 -4.60 12.96 9.33
CA ILE A 147 -3.83 11.75 9.02
C ILE A 147 -2.57 11.66 9.89
N LYS A 148 -1.94 12.76 10.23
CA LYS A 148 -0.76 12.77 11.10
C LYS A 148 -1.09 12.25 12.50
N SER A 149 -2.21 12.68 13.07
CA SER A 149 -2.69 12.19 14.36
C SER A 149 -3.16 10.73 14.29
N LEU A 150 -3.71 10.27 13.16
CA LEU A 150 -4.02 8.86 12.93
C LEU A 150 -2.73 8.00 12.91
N ARG A 151 -1.69 8.45 12.23
CA ARG A 151 -0.38 7.77 12.24
C ARG A 151 0.24 7.64 13.63
N ALA A 152 0.00 8.60 14.50
CA ALA A 152 0.51 8.58 15.87
C ALA A 152 -0.22 7.59 16.80
N LYS A 153 -1.33 7.00 16.36
CA LYS A 153 -2.09 6.04 17.19
C LYS A 153 -1.34 4.72 17.35
N PRO A 154 -1.41 4.07 18.52
CA PRO A 154 -0.81 2.77 18.73
C PRO A 154 -1.33 1.75 17.71
N LEU A 155 -0.43 0.93 17.15
CA LEU A 155 -0.79 -0.20 16.31
C LEU A 155 -0.56 -1.51 17.05
N TYR A 156 -1.42 -2.47 16.78
CA TYR A 156 -1.30 -3.83 17.24
C TYR A 156 -1.10 -4.75 16.03
N PHE A 157 0.05 -5.41 15.98
CA PHE A 157 0.41 -6.32 14.89
C PHE A 157 0.06 -7.75 15.25
N THR A 158 -0.54 -8.48 14.32
CA THR A 158 -0.95 -9.88 14.50
C THR A 158 -0.75 -10.69 13.22
N GLY A 159 -0.80 -12.01 13.36
CA GLY A 159 -0.77 -12.96 12.24
C GLY A 159 0.46 -12.79 11.37
N SER A 160 0.30 -13.00 10.07
CA SER A 160 1.41 -13.04 9.12
C SER A 160 2.25 -11.76 9.05
N LEU A 161 1.69 -10.61 9.43
CA LEU A 161 2.48 -9.37 9.49
C LEU A 161 3.44 -9.38 10.67
N LEU A 162 3.00 -9.88 11.83
CA LEU A 162 3.86 -10.05 13.00
C LEU A 162 4.97 -11.06 12.72
N ASP A 163 4.64 -12.21 12.11
CA ASP A 163 5.61 -13.24 11.73
C ASP A 163 6.65 -12.67 10.75
N PHE A 164 6.21 -11.89 9.76
CA PHE A 164 7.09 -11.21 8.81
C PHE A 164 8.07 -10.27 9.52
N MET A 165 7.58 -9.44 10.45
CA MET A 165 8.42 -8.52 11.21
C MET A 165 9.47 -9.27 12.04
N GLN A 166 9.08 -10.36 12.71
CA GLN A 166 10.00 -11.22 13.48
C GLN A 166 11.08 -11.83 12.59
N CYS A 167 10.71 -12.38 11.42
CA CYS A 167 11.66 -12.92 10.44
C CYS A 167 12.64 -11.86 9.89
N ARG A 168 12.25 -10.58 9.91
CA ARG A 168 13.10 -9.44 9.55
C ARG A 168 13.98 -8.94 10.71
N GLY A 169 13.81 -9.50 11.90
CA GLY A 169 14.48 -9.02 13.10
C GLY A 169 13.99 -7.65 13.57
N TRP A 170 12.78 -7.28 13.19
CA TRP A 170 12.17 -6.01 13.61
C TRP A 170 11.40 -6.20 14.92
N GLU A 171 11.63 -5.29 15.86
CA GLU A 171 10.88 -5.28 17.11
C GLU A 171 9.54 -4.57 16.88
N PRO A 172 8.39 -5.27 17.00
CA PRO A 172 7.08 -4.70 16.71
C PRO A 172 6.76 -3.43 17.49
N ALA A 173 7.19 -3.37 18.75
CA ALA A 173 6.98 -2.19 19.60
C ALA A 173 7.78 -0.96 19.12
N GLU A 174 8.96 -1.15 18.56
CA GLU A 174 9.77 -0.08 17.97
C GLU A 174 9.15 0.39 16.66
N VAL A 175 8.78 -0.54 15.78
CA VAL A 175 8.10 -0.21 14.53
C VAL A 175 6.80 0.54 14.79
N ALA A 176 6.01 0.13 15.79
CA ALA A 176 4.78 0.81 16.17
C ALA A 176 5.00 2.27 16.60
N ARG A 177 6.19 2.64 17.09
CA ARG A 177 6.52 4.02 17.54
C ARG A 177 7.24 4.84 16.48
N SER A 178 8.02 4.22 15.61
CA SER A 178 8.93 4.89 14.65
C SER A 178 8.36 5.07 13.25
N ARG A 179 7.07 4.84 13.06
CA ARG A 179 6.40 5.03 11.77
C ARG A 179 6.49 6.48 11.28
N ARG A 180 6.52 6.63 9.97
CA ARG A 180 6.58 7.94 9.29
C ARG A 180 5.47 8.87 9.69
#